data_e6b210822b5b995acec674fe138cbe6d
#
_entry.id   e6b210822b5b995acec674fe138cbe6d
#
_cell.length_a   1.000
_cell.length_b   1.000
_cell.length_c   1.000
_cell.angle_alpha   90.00
_cell.angle_beta   90.00
_cell.angle_gamma   90.00
#
_symmetry.space_group_name_H-M   'P 1'
#
loop_
_entity.id
_entity.type
_entity.pdbx_description
1 polymer ?
#
loop_
_entity_poly.entity_id
_entity_poly.type
_entity_poly.pdbx_seq_one_letter_code
_entity_poly.pdbx_strand_id
1 'polypeptide(L)'
;MASFVATQRARAAVFGKSFRLTQTMFGARSVTTRATSYTLNTGAKIPALGFGTFQDPDSQEDTVSLALRKGMRLIDTACVYNVEEQVGKGIKKSGIPREEIFLGTKLWCNDYYPDDVERAVDDSLRDLDTPYVDLVLMHYPCTFKRGPDRFPRDAEGRMIAGKTDFVQTWKAMEEVVKTGKVKAIGVSNFSKGEIETLLKKTSTVPAVHQMEVHPYLQQKTFNEWLKSQGIHVVQFSPLGNMNDFYRQTGWSKEIAHMMRVIDQPILKEIGEKYDKSPVQVVLAWGINSGRSVIPKSVVDWQIEQNLEADFELQPEDMAQIATLDAQARFNDPSLDYEWRLYSDLEGIDGTMSGRTH
;
A
#
# COMPACT_ATOMS: atom_id res chain seq x y z
N MET A 1 23.23 2.93 11.37
CA MET A 1 22.40 2.94 10.14
C MET A 1 23.21 3.04 8.82
N ALA A 2 24.46 3.48 8.82
CA ALA A 2 25.28 3.61 7.59
C ALA A 2 25.87 2.29 7.02
N SER A 3 25.75 1.16 7.72
CA SER A 3 26.41 -0.11 7.34
C SER A 3 25.58 -1.02 6.42
N PHE A 4 24.30 -0.70 6.16
CA PHE A 4 23.37 -1.61 5.46
C PHE A 4 23.37 -1.44 3.92
N VAL A 5 23.76 -0.26 3.42
CA VAL A 5 23.74 0.04 1.97
C VAL A 5 24.85 -0.69 1.22
N ALA A 6 25.98 -0.96 1.88
CA ALA A 6 27.14 -1.62 1.24
C ALA A 6 26.89 -3.11 0.92
N THR A 7 26.04 -3.78 1.67
CA THR A 7 25.83 -5.24 1.55
C THR A 7 24.88 -5.63 0.38
N GLN A 8 23.97 -4.74 0.00
CA GLN A 8 23.06 -5.03 -1.12
C GLN A 8 23.71 -4.83 -2.49
N ARG A 9 24.65 -3.89 -2.63
CA ARG A 9 25.40 -3.70 -3.90
C ARG A 9 26.31 -4.88 -4.23
N ALA A 10 26.85 -5.56 -3.23
CA ALA A 10 27.75 -6.70 -3.44
C ALA A 10 27.04 -7.99 -3.89
N ARG A 11 25.73 -8.14 -3.64
CA ARG A 11 24.96 -9.33 -4.06
C ARG A 11 24.39 -9.26 -5.47
N ALA A 12 24.26 -8.08 -6.05
CA ALA A 12 23.77 -7.90 -7.43
C ALA A 12 24.78 -8.36 -8.53
N ALA A 13 26.05 -8.52 -8.18
CA ALA A 13 27.10 -8.86 -9.16
C ALA A 13 27.26 -10.36 -9.47
N VAL A 14 26.54 -11.27 -8.81
CA VAL A 14 26.78 -12.72 -8.93
C VAL A 14 25.79 -13.44 -9.88
N PHE A 15 24.71 -12.80 -10.35
CA PHE A 15 23.70 -13.44 -11.21
C PHE A 15 23.76 -13.11 -12.71
N GLY A 16 24.89 -12.64 -13.19
CA GLY A 16 25.14 -12.39 -14.61
C GLY A 16 25.73 -13.61 -15.32
N LYS A 17 25.09 -14.78 -15.34
CA LYS A 17 25.43 -15.87 -16.25
C LYS A 17 24.28 -16.16 -17.21
N SER A 18 24.57 -15.85 -18.46
CA SER A 18 23.87 -16.15 -19.69
C SER A 18 23.22 -17.54 -19.70
N PHE A 19 21.90 -17.59 -19.69
CA PHE A 19 21.12 -18.74 -20.13
C PHE A 19 20.76 -18.53 -21.61
N ARG A 20 21.47 -19.23 -22.51
CA ARG A 20 21.00 -19.43 -23.87
C ARG A 20 19.97 -20.57 -23.82
N LEU A 21 18.70 -20.22 -23.90
CA LEU A 21 17.62 -21.18 -24.11
C LEU A 21 17.42 -21.43 -25.60
N THR A 22 17.42 -22.65 -25.97
CA THR A 22 16.97 -23.20 -27.28
C THR A 22 15.51 -22.78 -27.47
N GLN A 23 15.24 -22.01 -28.52
CA GLN A 23 13.91 -21.67 -29.00
C GLN A 23 13.13 -22.88 -29.41
N THR A 24 12.17 -23.30 -28.62
CA THR A 24 10.99 -24.02 -29.13
C THR A 24 9.91 -22.97 -29.39
N MET A 25 9.53 -22.82 -30.65
CA MET A 25 8.50 -21.88 -31.09
C MET A 25 7.13 -22.31 -30.55
N PHE A 26 6.76 -21.78 -29.34
CA PHE A 26 5.36 -21.52 -29.04
C PHE A 26 5.16 -20.05 -29.34
N GLY A 27 4.19 -19.72 -30.20
CA GLY A 27 3.90 -18.34 -30.57
C GLY A 27 3.60 -17.50 -29.34
N ALA A 28 4.59 -16.71 -28.89
CA ALA A 28 4.42 -15.74 -27.83
C ALA A 28 3.33 -14.77 -28.28
N ARG A 29 2.13 -14.84 -27.67
CA ARG A 29 1.16 -13.77 -27.76
C ARG A 29 1.83 -12.54 -27.15
N SER A 30 2.03 -11.53 -27.96
CA SER A 30 2.42 -10.20 -27.44
C SER A 30 1.36 -9.75 -26.43
N VAL A 31 1.67 -9.85 -25.15
CA VAL A 31 0.80 -9.35 -24.08
C VAL A 31 0.96 -7.84 -24.05
N THR A 32 -0.04 -7.14 -24.54
CA THR A 32 -0.05 -5.68 -24.50
C THR A 32 -0.32 -5.23 -23.07
N THR A 33 0.56 -4.43 -22.49
CA THR A 33 0.32 -3.77 -21.20
C THR A 33 -0.87 -2.81 -21.30
N ARG A 34 -1.86 -2.98 -20.42
CA ARG A 34 -3.04 -2.11 -20.34
C ARG A 34 -2.72 -0.94 -19.41
N ALA A 35 -3.29 0.23 -19.67
CA ALA A 35 -3.27 1.37 -18.74
C ALA A 35 -4.58 1.40 -17.94
N THR A 36 -4.82 0.34 -17.15
CA THR A 36 -6.06 0.16 -16.40
C THR A 36 -6.20 1.24 -15.33
N SER A 37 -7.41 1.78 -15.20
CA SER A 37 -7.79 2.68 -14.11
C SER A 37 -9.20 2.37 -13.62
N TYR A 38 -9.48 2.72 -12.36
CA TYR A 38 -10.79 2.56 -11.75
C TYR A 38 -11.42 3.91 -11.46
N THR A 39 -12.76 3.96 -11.36
CA THR A 39 -13.48 5.17 -10.99
C THR A 39 -13.85 5.09 -9.52
N LEU A 40 -13.39 6.05 -8.73
CA LEU A 40 -13.76 6.23 -7.34
C LEU A 40 -15.21 6.74 -7.20
N ASN A 41 -15.79 6.62 -6.01
CA ASN A 41 -17.11 7.17 -5.71
C ASN A 41 -17.20 8.70 -5.83
N THR A 42 -16.07 9.39 -5.85
CA THR A 42 -15.93 10.83 -6.15
C THR A 42 -15.98 11.17 -7.64
N GLY A 43 -15.94 10.16 -8.52
CA GLY A 43 -15.82 10.32 -9.98
C GLY A 43 -14.36 10.41 -10.46
N ALA A 44 -13.39 10.58 -9.58
CA ALA A 44 -11.97 10.61 -9.95
C ALA A 44 -11.49 9.25 -10.48
N LYS A 45 -10.48 9.29 -11.36
CA LYS A 45 -9.83 8.08 -11.88
C LYS A 45 -8.57 7.78 -11.05
N ILE A 46 -8.44 6.55 -10.54
CA ILE A 46 -7.24 6.05 -9.89
C ILE A 46 -6.58 4.98 -10.76
N PRO A 47 -5.27 5.07 -11.06
CA PRO A 47 -4.54 4.02 -11.79
C PRO A 47 -4.57 2.69 -11.03
N ALA A 48 -4.65 1.59 -11.78
CA ALA A 48 -4.60 0.24 -11.20
C ALA A 48 -3.21 -0.16 -10.70
N LEU A 49 -2.17 0.45 -11.25
CA LEU A 49 -0.79 0.22 -10.83
C LEU A 49 -0.17 1.53 -10.36
N GLY A 50 0.40 1.50 -9.16
CA GLY A 50 1.05 2.64 -8.53
C GLY A 50 2.42 2.30 -7.97
N PHE A 51 3.02 3.26 -7.30
CA PHE A 51 4.35 3.19 -6.70
C PHE A 51 4.28 3.58 -5.23
N GLY A 52 4.64 2.65 -4.35
CA GLY A 52 4.74 2.87 -2.90
C GLY A 52 6.13 3.40 -2.52
N THR A 53 6.20 4.26 -1.50
CA THR A 53 7.43 4.97 -1.11
C THR A 53 7.92 4.63 0.31
N PHE A 54 7.39 3.61 0.95
CA PHE A 54 7.82 3.22 2.30
C PHE A 54 9.28 2.78 2.32
N GLN A 55 10.08 3.32 3.26
CA GLN A 55 11.54 3.07 3.45
C GLN A 55 12.46 3.74 2.41
N ASP A 56 13.77 3.58 2.60
CA ASP A 56 14.86 4.03 1.70
C ASP A 56 14.80 5.53 1.34
N PRO A 57 14.82 6.45 2.33
CA PRO A 57 14.66 7.89 2.08
C PRO A 57 15.67 8.45 1.08
N ASP A 58 16.93 7.99 1.13
CA ASP A 58 18.00 8.46 0.24
C ASP A 58 17.78 8.12 -1.25
N SER A 59 16.87 7.19 -1.54
CA SER A 59 16.58 6.71 -2.90
C SER A 59 15.25 7.24 -3.45
N GLN A 60 14.36 7.82 -2.63
CA GLN A 60 13.00 8.13 -3.04
C GLN A 60 12.93 9.21 -4.14
N GLU A 61 13.75 10.24 -4.09
CA GLU A 61 13.75 11.25 -5.15
C GLU A 61 14.01 10.65 -6.53
N ASP A 62 15.07 9.83 -6.64
CA ASP A 62 15.45 9.24 -7.93
C ASP A 62 14.45 8.19 -8.40
N THR A 63 13.98 7.34 -7.50
CA THR A 63 13.08 6.24 -7.86
C THR A 63 11.66 6.72 -8.20
N VAL A 64 11.13 7.73 -7.49
CA VAL A 64 9.84 8.37 -7.84
C VAL A 64 9.96 9.05 -9.21
N SER A 65 11.04 9.80 -9.44
CA SER A 65 11.28 10.44 -10.73
C SER A 65 11.37 9.41 -11.86
N LEU A 66 12.07 8.29 -11.65
CA LEU A 66 12.18 7.20 -12.62
C LEU A 66 10.81 6.57 -12.89
N ALA A 67 10.08 6.20 -11.84
CA ALA A 67 8.76 5.57 -11.96
C ALA A 67 7.79 6.43 -12.79
N LEU A 68 7.74 7.73 -12.53
CA LEU A 68 6.91 8.69 -13.28
C LEU A 68 7.34 8.80 -14.75
N ARG A 69 8.64 8.95 -15.03
CA ARG A 69 9.16 9.02 -16.42
C ARG A 69 8.89 7.73 -17.20
N LYS A 70 8.84 6.59 -16.52
CA LYS A 70 8.54 5.29 -17.13
C LYS A 70 7.03 5.04 -17.32
N GLY A 71 6.18 5.89 -16.77
CA GLY A 71 4.73 5.83 -17.01
C GLY A 71 3.85 5.57 -15.79
N MET A 72 4.42 5.39 -14.58
CA MET A 72 3.61 5.40 -13.36
C MET A 72 2.85 6.71 -13.23
N ARG A 73 1.61 6.64 -12.74
CA ARG A 73 0.76 7.82 -12.51
C ARG A 73 0.06 7.80 -11.16
N LEU A 74 0.27 6.80 -10.34
CA LEU A 74 -0.17 6.73 -8.94
C LEU A 74 1.07 6.65 -8.04
N ILE A 75 1.22 7.62 -7.14
CA ILE A 75 2.27 7.65 -6.10
C ILE A 75 1.57 7.61 -4.74
N ASP A 76 1.98 6.66 -3.89
CA ASP A 76 1.49 6.51 -2.52
C ASP A 76 2.62 6.76 -1.52
N THR A 77 2.41 7.72 -0.63
CA THR A 77 3.32 8.06 0.47
C THR A 77 2.57 8.18 1.80
N ALA A 78 3.24 8.61 2.86
CA ALA A 78 2.66 8.97 4.14
C ALA A 78 3.60 9.86 4.94
N CYS A 79 3.06 10.77 5.76
CA CYS A 79 3.87 11.65 6.60
C CYS A 79 4.80 10.88 7.56
N VAL A 80 4.35 9.71 8.08
CA VAL A 80 5.14 8.88 8.99
C VAL A 80 6.35 8.19 8.31
N TYR A 81 6.37 8.12 6.98
CA TYR A 81 7.51 7.52 6.25
C TYR A 81 8.73 8.43 6.23
N ASN A 82 8.59 9.71 6.55
CA ASN A 82 9.65 10.73 6.52
C ASN A 82 10.33 10.86 5.14
N VAL A 83 9.56 10.75 4.08
CA VAL A 83 10.04 10.80 2.69
C VAL A 83 9.23 11.74 1.79
N GLU A 84 8.23 12.47 2.33
CA GLU A 84 7.36 13.33 1.52
C GLU A 84 8.16 14.41 0.77
N GLU A 85 9.19 14.99 1.39
CA GLU A 85 10.08 15.97 0.74
C GLU A 85 10.83 15.34 -0.47
N GLN A 86 11.34 14.12 -0.32
CA GLN A 86 12.00 13.40 -1.41
C GLN A 86 11.02 13.01 -2.52
N VAL A 87 9.80 12.62 -2.15
CA VAL A 87 8.73 12.35 -3.12
C VAL A 87 8.39 13.61 -3.91
N GLY A 88 8.21 14.75 -3.27
CA GLY A 88 7.97 16.05 -3.92
C GLY A 88 9.09 16.43 -4.89
N LYS A 89 10.34 16.30 -4.46
CA LYS A 89 11.52 16.50 -5.32
C LYS A 89 11.54 15.54 -6.51
N GLY A 90 11.17 14.27 -6.29
CA GLY A 90 11.09 13.25 -7.35
C GLY A 90 10.00 13.56 -8.37
N ILE A 91 8.84 14.03 -7.93
CA ILE A 91 7.75 14.49 -8.81
C ILE A 91 8.26 15.65 -9.68
N LYS A 92 8.81 16.68 -9.07
CA LYS A 92 9.36 17.84 -9.78
C LYS A 92 10.45 17.45 -10.77
N LYS A 93 11.38 16.61 -10.36
CA LYS A 93 12.49 16.09 -11.19
C LYS A 93 12.00 15.24 -12.37
N SER A 94 10.84 14.62 -12.26
CA SER A 94 10.27 13.79 -13.33
C SER A 94 9.86 14.62 -14.56
N GLY A 95 9.50 15.89 -14.36
CA GLY A 95 8.94 16.77 -15.39
C GLY A 95 7.52 16.44 -15.81
N ILE A 96 6.86 15.48 -15.15
CA ILE A 96 5.47 15.11 -15.42
C ILE A 96 4.55 16.17 -14.78
N PRO A 97 3.54 16.71 -15.52
CA PRO A 97 2.58 17.65 -14.98
C PRO A 97 1.85 17.08 -13.75
N ARG A 98 1.66 17.93 -12.70
CA ARG A 98 1.04 17.50 -11.43
C ARG A 98 -0.36 16.91 -11.63
N GLU A 99 -1.12 17.43 -12.55
CA GLU A 99 -2.49 17.00 -12.87
C GLU A 99 -2.56 15.61 -13.54
N GLU A 100 -1.44 15.11 -14.06
CA GLU A 100 -1.35 13.76 -14.60
C GLU A 100 -1.03 12.71 -13.51
N ILE A 101 -0.71 13.16 -12.29
CA ILE A 101 -0.27 12.28 -11.18
C ILE A 101 -1.38 12.19 -10.15
N PHE A 102 -1.81 10.97 -9.85
CA PHE A 102 -2.63 10.68 -8.68
C PHE A 102 -1.71 10.52 -7.47
N LEU A 103 -1.69 11.49 -6.58
CA LEU A 103 -0.83 11.53 -5.40
C LEU A 103 -1.64 11.30 -4.14
N GLY A 104 -1.32 10.24 -3.40
CA GLY A 104 -1.91 9.91 -2.12
C GLY A 104 -0.93 10.03 -0.97
N THR A 105 -1.39 10.57 0.16
CA THR A 105 -0.66 10.56 1.44
C THR A 105 -1.57 10.16 2.60
N LYS A 106 -1.02 10.07 3.82
CA LYS A 106 -1.74 9.58 4.99
C LYS A 106 -1.45 10.44 6.22
N LEU A 107 -2.49 10.77 6.97
CA LEU A 107 -2.38 11.33 8.31
C LEU A 107 -1.86 10.26 9.28
N TRP A 108 -1.04 10.65 10.25
CA TRP A 108 -0.59 9.74 11.29
C TRP A 108 -1.42 9.87 12.56
N CYS A 109 -1.43 8.84 13.38
CA CYS A 109 -2.33 8.68 14.53
C CYS A 109 -2.21 9.76 15.62
N ASN A 110 -1.09 10.46 15.74
CA ASN A 110 -0.91 11.58 16.69
C ASN A 110 -1.49 12.92 16.18
N ASP A 111 -1.80 13.03 14.88
CA ASP A 111 -2.38 14.21 14.23
C ASP A 111 -3.91 14.11 14.04
N TYR A 112 -4.58 13.14 14.67
CA TYR A 112 -6.01 12.85 14.46
C TYR A 112 -6.95 13.79 15.24
N TYR A 113 -6.44 14.69 16.01
CA TYR A 113 -7.28 15.67 16.69
C TYR A 113 -7.90 16.64 15.67
N PRO A 114 -9.22 16.93 15.76
CA PRO A 114 -9.91 17.75 14.74
C PRO A 114 -9.20 19.06 14.41
N ASP A 115 -8.66 19.75 15.44
CA ASP A 115 -7.95 21.04 15.28
C ASP A 115 -6.56 20.89 14.62
N ASP A 116 -6.03 19.67 14.49
CA ASP A 116 -4.71 19.41 13.91
C ASP A 116 -4.80 18.87 12.47
N VAL A 117 -5.95 18.36 12.05
CA VAL A 117 -6.09 17.65 10.77
C VAL A 117 -5.71 18.54 9.58
N GLU A 118 -6.24 19.78 9.52
CA GLU A 118 -5.92 20.71 8.43
C GLU A 118 -4.43 21.08 8.45
N ARG A 119 -3.86 21.36 9.62
CA ARG A 119 -2.42 21.63 9.78
C ARG A 119 -1.57 20.47 9.28
N ALA A 120 -1.92 19.24 9.66
CA ALA A 120 -1.17 18.05 9.23
C ALA A 120 -1.23 17.84 7.70
N VAL A 121 -2.37 18.16 7.08
CA VAL A 121 -2.49 18.19 5.62
C VAL A 121 -1.60 19.29 5.02
N ASP A 122 -1.59 20.49 5.59
CA ASP A 122 -0.74 21.60 5.13
C ASP A 122 0.75 21.26 5.26
N ASP A 123 1.15 20.57 6.33
CA ASP A 123 2.50 20.10 6.51
C ASP A 123 2.90 19.11 5.38
N SER A 124 2.04 18.13 5.07
CA SER A 124 2.27 17.21 3.95
C SER A 124 2.31 17.92 2.59
N LEU A 125 1.43 18.90 2.35
CA LEU A 125 1.44 19.68 1.10
C LEU A 125 2.73 20.50 0.94
N ARG A 126 3.21 21.10 2.03
CA ARG A 126 4.49 21.81 2.06
C ARG A 126 5.66 20.87 1.74
N ASP A 127 5.73 19.73 2.41
CA ASP A 127 6.81 18.77 2.24
C ASP A 127 6.78 18.13 0.84
N LEU A 128 5.61 17.87 0.28
CA LEU A 128 5.41 17.39 -1.09
C LEU A 128 5.59 18.48 -2.18
N ASP A 129 5.76 19.74 -1.80
CA ASP A 129 5.84 20.92 -2.71
C ASP A 129 4.68 20.94 -3.74
N THR A 130 3.45 20.77 -3.26
CA THR A 130 2.25 20.68 -4.12
C THR A 130 1.05 21.43 -3.52
N PRO A 131 0.21 22.08 -4.35
CA PRO A 131 -0.96 22.79 -3.85
C PRO A 131 -2.13 21.88 -3.42
N TYR A 132 -2.14 20.62 -3.83
CA TYR A 132 -3.17 19.65 -3.48
C TYR A 132 -2.66 18.22 -3.55
N VAL A 133 -3.38 17.32 -2.88
CA VAL A 133 -3.25 15.86 -3.06
C VAL A 133 -4.58 15.26 -3.54
N ASP A 134 -4.48 14.15 -4.28
CA ASP A 134 -5.66 13.48 -4.83
C ASP A 134 -6.36 12.64 -3.77
N LEU A 135 -5.60 12.14 -2.77
CA LEU A 135 -6.12 11.29 -1.71
C LEU A 135 -5.39 11.52 -0.40
N VAL A 136 -6.15 11.68 0.70
CA VAL A 136 -5.63 11.59 2.07
C VAL A 136 -6.31 10.43 2.78
N LEU A 137 -5.52 9.57 3.41
CA LEU A 137 -6.02 8.45 4.20
C LEU A 137 -5.78 8.66 5.71
N MET A 138 -6.68 8.19 6.53
CA MET A 138 -6.34 7.82 7.90
C MET A 138 -5.50 6.55 7.85
N HIS A 139 -4.27 6.58 8.41
CA HIS A 139 -3.31 5.47 8.27
C HIS A 139 -3.71 4.22 9.05
N TYR A 140 -4.27 4.40 10.25
CA TYR A 140 -4.84 3.37 11.12
C TYR A 140 -6.08 3.91 11.85
N PRO A 141 -6.96 3.06 12.40
CA PRO A 141 -8.11 3.52 13.16
C PRO A 141 -7.77 4.03 14.57
N CYS A 142 -6.60 3.69 15.10
CA CYS A 142 -6.17 4.07 16.43
C CYS A 142 -5.71 5.53 16.48
N THR A 143 -5.81 6.14 17.68
CA THR A 143 -5.35 7.50 17.96
C THR A 143 -4.26 7.46 19.00
N PHE A 144 -3.17 8.19 18.76
CA PHE A 144 -2.08 8.36 19.70
C PHE A 144 -2.14 9.71 20.42
N LYS A 145 -1.45 9.80 21.54
CA LYS A 145 -1.29 11.06 22.28
C LYS A 145 -0.79 12.17 21.35
N ARG A 146 -1.46 13.32 21.37
CA ARG A 146 -1.09 14.55 20.65
C ARG A 146 0.33 14.98 21.01
N GLY A 147 1.12 15.38 20.02
CA GLY A 147 2.46 15.91 20.22
C GLY A 147 3.40 15.64 19.07
N PRO A 148 4.66 16.11 19.16
CA PRO A 148 5.65 15.95 18.09
C PRO A 148 6.16 14.52 17.94
N ASP A 149 6.00 13.68 18.98
CA ASP A 149 6.40 12.28 18.93
C ASP A 149 5.34 11.47 18.18
N ARG A 150 5.74 10.87 17.08
CA ARG A 150 4.86 10.02 16.26
C ARG A 150 4.54 8.67 16.90
N PHE A 151 5.36 8.23 17.85
CA PHE A 151 5.22 6.95 18.56
C PHE A 151 5.33 7.18 20.08
N PRO A 152 4.41 7.96 20.68
CA PRO A 152 4.49 8.32 22.09
C PRO A 152 4.37 7.09 22.99
N ARG A 153 5.38 6.82 23.81
CA ARG A 153 5.42 5.67 24.72
C ARG A 153 5.53 6.11 26.18
N ASP A 154 4.93 5.30 27.05
CA ASP A 154 5.08 5.45 28.51
C ASP A 154 6.42 4.86 28.99
N ALA A 155 6.65 4.91 30.31
CA ALA A 155 7.87 4.40 30.94
C ALA A 155 8.05 2.90 30.77
N GLU A 156 6.97 2.16 30.53
CA GLU A 156 6.94 0.72 30.29
C GLU A 156 7.06 0.39 28.79
N GLY A 157 7.21 1.40 27.92
CA GLY A 157 7.35 1.23 26.47
C GLY A 157 6.05 1.00 25.72
N ARG A 158 4.88 1.12 26.38
CA ARG A 158 3.57 0.92 25.76
C ARG A 158 3.12 2.19 25.03
N MET A 159 2.39 2.04 23.92
CA MET A 159 1.85 3.17 23.17
C MET A 159 0.85 3.97 24.03
N ILE A 160 1.00 5.29 24.06
CA ILE A 160 0.06 6.17 24.77
C ILE A 160 -1.08 6.53 23.82
N ALA A 161 -2.27 6.02 24.12
CA ALA A 161 -3.48 6.30 23.35
C ALA A 161 -3.87 7.79 23.40
N GLY A 162 -4.48 8.27 22.33
CA GLY A 162 -5.08 9.60 22.24
C GLY A 162 -6.47 9.65 22.87
N LYS A 163 -7.04 10.87 22.90
CA LYS A 163 -8.37 11.14 23.49
C LYS A 163 -9.45 11.42 22.45
N THR A 164 -9.12 11.38 21.16
CA THR A 164 -10.10 11.54 20.08
C THR A 164 -10.41 10.19 19.45
N ASP A 165 -11.51 10.09 18.73
CA ASP A 165 -11.85 8.91 17.95
C ASP A 165 -11.78 9.18 16.43
N PHE A 166 -11.68 8.13 15.65
CA PHE A 166 -11.55 8.22 14.21
C PHE A 166 -12.78 8.88 13.52
N VAL A 167 -13.95 8.89 14.15
CA VAL A 167 -15.14 9.56 13.61
C VAL A 167 -14.98 11.09 13.69
N GLN A 168 -14.41 11.60 14.77
CA GLN A 168 -14.13 13.03 14.92
C GLN A 168 -13.06 13.48 13.92
N THR A 169 -12.00 12.68 13.76
CA THR A 169 -10.96 12.91 12.75
C THR A 169 -11.56 12.92 11.35
N TRP A 170 -12.40 11.95 11.02
CA TRP A 170 -13.05 11.86 9.71
C TRP A 170 -13.88 13.11 9.39
N LYS A 171 -14.67 13.61 10.35
CA LYS A 171 -15.44 14.85 10.17
C LYS A 171 -14.54 16.06 9.90
N ALA A 172 -13.38 16.14 10.55
CA ALA A 172 -12.41 17.20 10.24
C ALA A 172 -11.82 17.03 8.82
N MET A 173 -11.56 15.80 8.38
CA MET A 173 -11.12 15.54 7.00
C MET A 173 -12.20 15.93 5.97
N GLU A 174 -13.49 15.71 6.27
CA GLU A 174 -14.61 16.19 5.43
C GLU A 174 -14.57 17.72 5.24
N GLU A 175 -14.20 18.47 6.27
CA GLU A 175 -14.04 19.93 6.17
C GLU A 175 -12.82 20.31 5.31
N VAL A 176 -11.70 19.60 5.46
CA VAL A 176 -10.49 19.85 4.65
C VAL A 176 -10.75 19.62 3.16
N VAL A 177 -11.58 18.64 2.78
CA VAL A 177 -11.98 18.44 1.36
C VAL A 177 -12.61 19.70 0.78
N LYS A 178 -13.41 20.44 1.56
CA LYS A 178 -14.08 21.66 1.08
C LYS A 178 -13.11 22.79 0.73
N THR A 179 -11.90 22.77 1.26
CA THR A 179 -10.85 23.75 0.93
C THR A 179 -10.24 23.54 -0.46
N GLY A 180 -10.46 22.38 -1.07
CA GLY A 180 -9.85 21.99 -2.35
C GLY A 180 -8.42 21.47 -2.25
N LYS A 181 -7.79 21.50 -1.07
CA LYS A 181 -6.45 20.96 -0.80
C LYS A 181 -6.39 19.42 -0.95
N VAL A 182 -7.52 18.75 -0.72
CA VAL A 182 -7.68 17.30 -0.80
C VAL A 182 -8.85 16.97 -1.71
N LYS A 183 -8.65 16.10 -2.70
CA LYS A 183 -9.71 15.75 -3.68
C LYS A 183 -10.58 14.59 -3.22
N ALA A 184 -10.01 13.63 -2.48
CA ALA A 184 -10.71 12.49 -1.92
C ALA A 184 -10.13 12.11 -0.56
N ILE A 185 -10.96 11.53 0.30
CA ILE A 185 -10.55 10.99 1.60
C ILE A 185 -10.88 9.51 1.70
N GLY A 186 -10.07 8.78 2.45
CA GLY A 186 -10.22 7.37 2.66
C GLY A 186 -9.60 6.90 3.96
N VAL A 187 -9.56 5.59 4.15
CA VAL A 187 -9.02 4.95 5.34
C VAL A 187 -8.01 3.87 4.96
N SER A 188 -7.16 3.51 5.92
CA SER A 188 -6.22 2.40 5.78
C SER A 188 -6.20 1.57 7.06
N ASN A 189 -6.11 0.25 6.93
CA ASN A 189 -6.05 -0.70 8.05
C ASN A 189 -7.28 -0.70 8.98
N PHE A 190 -8.43 -0.28 8.49
CA PHE A 190 -9.69 -0.31 9.22
C PHE A 190 -10.34 -1.69 9.12
N SER A 191 -10.96 -2.15 10.20
CA SER A 191 -11.84 -3.30 10.22
C SER A 191 -13.20 -2.97 9.59
N LYS A 192 -14.00 -3.99 9.30
CA LYS A 192 -15.34 -3.80 8.76
C LYS A 192 -16.24 -2.99 9.71
N GLY A 193 -16.24 -3.32 11.01
CA GLY A 193 -17.05 -2.63 12.03
C GLY A 193 -16.65 -1.15 12.20
N GLU A 194 -15.38 -0.82 12.05
CA GLU A 194 -14.90 0.57 12.08
C GLU A 194 -15.40 1.35 10.85
N ILE A 195 -15.37 0.76 9.65
CA ILE A 195 -15.94 1.38 8.45
C ILE A 195 -17.45 1.52 8.58
N GLU A 196 -18.18 0.50 9.06
CA GLU A 196 -19.62 0.59 9.31
C GLU A 196 -19.95 1.72 10.29
N THR A 197 -19.08 1.96 11.27
CA THR A 197 -19.23 3.08 12.21
C THR A 197 -19.07 4.43 11.51
N LEU A 198 -18.11 4.59 10.60
CA LEU A 198 -17.99 5.79 9.78
C LEU A 198 -19.23 5.99 8.91
N LEU A 199 -19.68 4.96 8.18
CA LEU A 199 -20.84 5.03 7.30
C LEU A 199 -22.13 5.44 8.04
N LYS A 200 -22.26 5.06 9.32
CA LYS A 200 -23.42 5.42 10.16
C LYS A 200 -23.34 6.82 10.75
N LYS A 201 -22.13 7.35 11.02
CA LYS A 201 -21.94 8.56 11.83
C LYS A 201 -21.43 9.78 11.05
N THR A 202 -21.12 9.62 9.76
CA THR A 202 -20.54 10.64 8.91
C THR A 202 -21.30 10.74 7.59
N SER A 203 -21.02 11.77 6.79
CA SER A 203 -21.73 12.03 5.54
C SER A 203 -20.99 11.55 4.29
N THR A 204 -19.68 11.37 4.38
CA THR A 204 -18.83 10.98 3.24
C THR A 204 -18.45 9.51 3.34
N VAL A 205 -18.74 8.75 2.29
CA VAL A 205 -18.25 7.37 2.14
C VAL A 205 -16.77 7.42 1.80
N PRO A 206 -15.89 6.64 2.47
CA PRO A 206 -14.49 6.57 2.09
C PRO A 206 -14.34 6.26 0.59
N ALA A 207 -13.53 7.05 -0.12
CA ALA A 207 -13.27 6.78 -1.54
C ALA A 207 -12.39 5.55 -1.73
N VAL A 208 -11.49 5.32 -0.78
CA VAL A 208 -10.49 4.25 -0.79
C VAL A 208 -10.41 3.60 0.59
N HIS A 209 -10.27 2.28 0.61
CA HIS A 209 -9.71 1.53 1.72
C HIS A 209 -8.36 0.92 1.29
N GLN A 210 -7.27 1.36 1.92
CA GLN A 210 -5.94 0.81 1.66
C GLN A 210 -5.62 -0.27 2.70
N MET A 211 -5.30 -1.49 2.26
CA MET A 211 -5.06 -2.62 3.16
C MET A 211 -4.04 -3.61 2.61
N GLU A 212 -3.50 -4.45 3.50
CA GLU A 212 -2.68 -5.57 3.13
C GLU A 212 -3.49 -6.62 2.35
N VAL A 213 -3.10 -6.86 1.10
CA VAL A 213 -3.67 -7.95 0.28
C VAL A 213 -2.55 -8.56 -0.56
N HIS A 214 -2.48 -9.88 -0.60
CA HIS A 214 -1.55 -10.67 -1.40
C HIS A 214 -2.06 -12.11 -1.50
N PRO A 215 -1.48 -13.00 -2.31
CA PRO A 215 -1.97 -14.37 -2.47
C PRO A 215 -2.16 -15.17 -1.18
N TYR A 216 -1.41 -14.87 -0.11
CA TYR A 216 -1.57 -15.52 1.19
C TYR A 216 -2.60 -14.85 2.12
N LEU A 217 -3.08 -13.64 1.77
CA LEU A 217 -4.13 -12.92 2.48
C LEU A 217 -5.04 -12.23 1.47
N GLN A 218 -6.03 -12.96 0.97
CA GLN A 218 -6.85 -12.47 -0.14
C GLN A 218 -8.02 -11.61 0.29
N GLN A 219 -8.51 -11.79 1.51
CA GLN A 219 -9.62 -11.03 2.11
C GLN A 219 -10.82 -10.90 1.16
N LYS A 220 -11.20 -11.98 0.49
CA LYS A 220 -12.20 -11.98 -0.60
C LYS A 220 -13.53 -11.40 -0.15
N THR A 221 -14.07 -11.89 0.96
CA THR A 221 -15.38 -11.46 1.50
C THR A 221 -15.37 -9.98 1.86
N PHE A 222 -14.27 -9.50 2.46
CA PHE A 222 -14.15 -8.09 2.81
C PHE A 222 -14.00 -7.19 1.58
N ASN A 223 -13.22 -7.61 0.59
CA ASN A 223 -13.12 -6.90 -0.70
C ASN A 223 -14.48 -6.76 -1.40
N GLU A 224 -15.28 -7.84 -1.45
CA GLU A 224 -16.62 -7.84 -2.04
C GLU A 224 -17.56 -6.88 -1.28
N TRP A 225 -17.49 -6.89 0.05
CA TRP A 225 -18.27 -5.97 0.86
C TRP A 225 -17.86 -4.51 0.62
N LEU A 226 -16.56 -4.17 0.64
CA LEU A 226 -16.07 -2.81 0.34
C LEU A 226 -16.58 -2.32 -1.02
N LYS A 227 -16.48 -3.17 -2.04
CA LYS A 227 -17.01 -2.87 -3.37
C LYS A 227 -18.51 -2.60 -3.35
N SER A 228 -19.30 -3.34 -2.57
CA SER A 228 -20.75 -3.13 -2.41
C SER A 228 -21.07 -1.79 -1.75
N GLN A 229 -20.15 -1.24 -0.94
CA GLN A 229 -20.26 0.09 -0.33
C GLN A 229 -19.75 1.22 -1.24
N GLY A 230 -19.25 0.91 -2.45
CA GLY A 230 -18.65 1.88 -3.36
C GLY A 230 -17.25 2.34 -2.93
N ILE A 231 -16.56 1.55 -2.10
CA ILE A 231 -15.21 1.82 -1.59
C ILE A 231 -14.20 1.07 -2.44
N HIS A 232 -13.27 1.80 -3.07
CA HIS A 232 -12.20 1.20 -3.86
C HIS A 232 -11.08 0.66 -2.97
N VAL A 233 -10.51 -0.48 -3.33
CA VAL A 233 -9.41 -1.09 -2.59
C VAL A 233 -8.07 -0.76 -3.22
N VAL A 234 -7.16 -0.21 -2.40
CA VAL A 234 -5.73 -0.09 -2.72
C VAL A 234 -4.96 -1.14 -1.93
N GLN A 235 -4.24 -1.98 -2.64
CA GLN A 235 -3.51 -3.12 -2.12
C GLN A 235 -2.06 -2.74 -1.82
N PHE A 236 -1.69 -2.66 -0.54
CA PHE A 236 -0.29 -2.54 -0.15
C PHE A 236 0.33 -3.92 0.15
N SER A 237 1.66 -3.97 0.21
CA SER A 237 2.45 -5.21 0.37
C SER A 237 1.99 -6.33 -0.58
N PRO A 238 1.80 -6.05 -1.88
CA PRO A 238 1.25 -7.02 -2.82
C PRO A 238 2.09 -8.30 -2.95
N LEU A 239 3.38 -8.23 -2.60
CA LEU A 239 4.32 -9.35 -2.63
C LEU A 239 4.46 -10.06 -1.28
N GLY A 240 3.59 -9.76 -0.31
CA GLY A 240 3.54 -10.42 1.00
C GLY A 240 4.85 -10.30 1.78
N ASN A 241 5.39 -11.41 2.23
CA ASN A 241 6.57 -11.52 3.09
C ASN A 241 7.93 -11.33 2.37
N MET A 242 7.94 -10.64 1.23
CA MET A 242 9.22 -10.33 0.56
C MET A 242 10.06 -9.31 1.30
N ASN A 243 9.42 -8.33 1.96
CA ASN A 243 10.14 -7.31 2.72
C ASN A 243 10.65 -7.89 4.05
N ASP A 244 11.96 -7.80 4.28
CA ASP A 244 12.60 -8.24 5.53
C ASP A 244 12.09 -7.47 6.76
N PHE A 245 11.47 -6.31 6.58
CA PHE A 245 10.80 -5.55 7.64
C PHE A 245 9.86 -6.44 8.46
N TYR A 246 9.04 -7.28 7.83
CA TYR A 246 8.10 -8.16 8.53
C TYR A 246 8.78 -9.24 9.38
N ARG A 247 10.02 -9.62 9.04
CA ARG A 247 10.82 -10.54 9.84
C ARG A 247 11.51 -9.88 11.02
N GLN A 248 11.78 -8.57 10.91
CA GLN A 248 12.52 -7.80 11.91
C GLN A 248 11.61 -7.21 12.99
N THR A 249 10.38 -6.82 12.64
CA THR A 249 9.43 -6.20 13.58
C THR A 249 8.84 -7.17 14.57
N GLY A 250 8.81 -8.47 14.26
CA GLY A 250 8.15 -9.50 15.07
C GLY A 250 6.61 -9.44 14.99
N TRP A 251 6.03 -8.56 14.18
CA TRP A 251 4.57 -8.42 14.05
C TRP A 251 3.89 -9.67 13.50
N SER A 252 4.52 -10.35 12.57
CA SER A 252 4.01 -11.55 11.91
C SER A 252 4.58 -12.86 12.45
N LYS A 253 5.42 -12.80 13.50
CA LYS A 253 5.95 -13.99 14.17
C LYS A 253 6.48 -15.07 13.20
N GLU A 254 6.09 -16.32 13.42
CA GLU A 254 6.53 -17.47 12.62
C GLU A 254 6.05 -17.41 11.17
N ILE A 255 4.89 -16.81 10.89
CA ILE A 255 4.37 -16.71 9.50
C ILE A 255 5.26 -15.85 8.59
N ALA A 256 6.05 -14.92 9.14
CA ALA A 256 7.03 -14.16 8.35
C ALA A 256 8.06 -15.06 7.65
N HIS A 257 8.29 -16.27 8.19
CA HIS A 257 9.25 -17.23 7.66
C HIS A 257 8.64 -18.26 6.70
N MET A 258 7.35 -18.16 6.39
CA MET A 258 6.73 -18.93 5.30
C MET A 258 7.51 -18.78 3.99
N MET A 259 7.37 -19.72 3.08
CA MET A 259 7.87 -19.57 1.72
C MET A 259 7.43 -18.20 1.17
N ARG A 260 8.34 -17.48 0.52
CA ARG A 260 7.95 -16.18 -0.07
C ARG A 260 6.86 -16.41 -1.12
N VAL A 261 5.91 -15.48 -1.16
CA VAL A 261 4.81 -15.55 -2.14
C VAL A 261 5.32 -15.80 -3.56
N ILE A 262 6.35 -15.07 -3.97
CA ILE A 262 6.90 -15.17 -5.33
C ILE A 262 7.67 -16.47 -5.62
N ASP A 263 8.00 -17.25 -4.59
CA ASP A 263 8.68 -18.55 -4.76
C ASP A 263 7.69 -19.71 -4.97
N GLN A 264 6.39 -19.47 -4.84
CA GLN A 264 5.34 -20.46 -5.06
C GLN A 264 5.42 -21.05 -6.47
N PRO A 265 5.49 -22.39 -6.61
CA PRO A 265 5.58 -23.05 -7.92
C PRO A 265 4.47 -22.63 -8.88
N ILE A 266 3.24 -22.55 -8.38
CA ILE A 266 2.06 -22.17 -9.16
C ILE A 266 2.19 -20.77 -9.81
N LEU A 267 2.83 -19.81 -9.13
CA LEU A 267 3.06 -18.47 -9.69
C LEU A 267 4.15 -18.49 -10.77
N LYS A 268 5.11 -19.39 -10.66
CA LYS A 268 6.15 -19.59 -11.69
C LYS A 268 5.53 -20.23 -12.93
N GLU A 269 4.74 -21.29 -12.78
CA GLU A 269 4.03 -21.96 -13.85
C GLU A 269 3.08 -21.02 -14.60
N ILE A 270 2.32 -20.20 -13.86
CA ILE A 270 1.48 -19.18 -14.48
C ILE A 270 2.34 -18.14 -15.23
N GLY A 271 3.44 -17.68 -14.61
CA GLY A 271 4.35 -16.73 -15.24
C GLY A 271 4.90 -17.22 -16.59
N GLU A 272 5.29 -18.49 -16.68
CA GLU A 272 5.78 -19.11 -17.89
C GLU A 272 4.75 -19.06 -19.05
N LYS A 273 3.45 -19.19 -18.76
CA LYS A 273 2.38 -19.08 -19.79
C LYS A 273 2.31 -17.70 -20.45
N TYR A 274 2.68 -16.66 -19.71
CA TYR A 274 2.55 -15.26 -20.14
C TYR A 274 3.89 -14.60 -20.47
N ASP A 275 5.00 -15.34 -20.36
CA ASP A 275 6.36 -14.79 -20.40
C ASP A 275 6.55 -13.64 -19.38
N LYS A 276 6.07 -13.88 -18.15
CA LYS A 276 6.08 -12.93 -17.03
C LYS A 276 6.69 -13.55 -15.78
N SER A 277 7.28 -12.70 -14.93
CA SER A 277 7.80 -13.14 -13.63
C SER A 277 6.67 -13.40 -12.63
N PRO A 278 6.90 -14.20 -11.58
CA PRO A 278 5.95 -14.35 -10.47
C PRO A 278 5.51 -13.02 -9.82
N VAL A 279 6.41 -12.04 -9.77
CA VAL A 279 6.09 -10.67 -9.30
C VAL A 279 5.01 -10.05 -10.17
N GLN A 280 5.20 -10.07 -11.49
CA GLN A 280 4.22 -9.53 -12.44
C GLN A 280 2.89 -10.27 -12.38
N VAL A 281 2.90 -11.59 -12.19
CA VAL A 281 1.68 -12.40 -12.01
C VAL A 281 0.91 -11.96 -10.76
N VAL A 282 1.59 -11.75 -9.62
CA VAL A 282 0.94 -11.30 -8.38
C VAL A 282 0.34 -9.90 -8.53
N LEU A 283 1.05 -8.98 -9.18
CA LEU A 283 0.53 -7.63 -9.44
C LEU A 283 -0.67 -7.67 -10.39
N ALA A 284 -0.57 -8.45 -11.49
CA ALA A 284 -1.67 -8.68 -12.42
C ALA A 284 -2.90 -9.26 -11.70
N TRP A 285 -2.72 -10.23 -10.80
CA TRP A 285 -3.80 -10.80 -10.00
C TRP A 285 -4.54 -9.72 -9.19
N GLY A 286 -3.81 -8.80 -8.54
CA GLY A 286 -4.41 -7.68 -7.84
C GLY A 286 -5.25 -6.80 -8.76
N ILE A 287 -4.71 -6.41 -9.92
CA ILE A 287 -5.37 -5.60 -10.93
C ILE A 287 -6.61 -6.32 -11.50
N ASN A 288 -6.49 -7.59 -11.90
CA ASN A 288 -7.61 -8.36 -12.43
C ASN A 288 -8.72 -8.62 -11.39
N SER A 289 -8.40 -8.50 -10.09
CA SER A 289 -9.38 -8.54 -9.00
C SER A 289 -10.07 -7.19 -8.76
N GLY A 290 -9.80 -6.16 -9.58
CA GLY A 290 -10.43 -4.84 -9.47
C GLY A 290 -9.81 -3.94 -8.41
N ARG A 291 -8.55 -4.11 -8.04
CA ARG A 291 -7.84 -3.33 -7.04
C ARG A 291 -6.71 -2.50 -7.66
N SER A 292 -6.39 -1.36 -7.06
CA SER A 292 -5.11 -0.70 -7.32
C SER A 292 -4.01 -1.36 -6.50
N VAL A 293 -2.83 -1.60 -7.09
CA VAL A 293 -1.69 -2.23 -6.43
C VAL A 293 -0.51 -1.26 -6.35
N ILE A 294 0.16 -1.18 -5.19
CA ILE A 294 1.24 -0.23 -4.94
C ILE A 294 2.54 -0.94 -4.49
N PRO A 295 3.20 -1.69 -5.40
CA PRO A 295 4.51 -2.26 -5.10
C PRO A 295 5.52 -1.14 -4.85
N LYS A 296 6.52 -1.42 -3.99
CA LYS A 296 7.65 -0.54 -3.72
C LYS A 296 8.93 -1.19 -4.25
N SER A 297 9.77 -0.39 -4.90
CA SER A 297 11.15 -0.78 -5.24
C SER A 297 12.06 0.46 -5.32
N VAL A 298 13.35 0.25 -5.02
CA VAL A 298 14.43 1.23 -5.27
C VAL A 298 15.42 0.70 -6.32
N VAL A 299 15.03 -0.33 -7.05
CA VAL A 299 15.86 -0.97 -8.08
C VAL A 299 15.23 -0.71 -9.45
N ASP A 300 15.97 -0.05 -10.33
CA ASP A 300 15.47 0.46 -11.61
C ASP A 300 14.76 -0.61 -12.45
N TRP A 301 15.42 -1.77 -12.66
CA TRP A 301 14.83 -2.83 -13.48
C TRP A 301 13.54 -3.43 -12.87
N GLN A 302 13.40 -3.41 -11.51
CA GLN A 302 12.17 -3.87 -10.87
C GLN A 302 11.03 -2.88 -11.09
N ILE A 303 11.33 -1.58 -11.08
CA ILE A 303 10.34 -0.53 -11.38
C ILE A 303 9.82 -0.71 -12.81
N GLU A 304 10.73 -0.93 -13.77
CA GLU A 304 10.37 -1.20 -15.17
C GLU A 304 9.54 -2.49 -15.31
N GLN A 305 9.97 -3.56 -14.64
CA GLN A 305 9.27 -4.84 -14.68
C GLN A 305 7.84 -4.75 -14.08
N ASN A 306 7.68 -4.00 -12.97
CA ASN A 306 6.38 -3.80 -12.36
C ASN A 306 5.40 -3.10 -13.30
N LEU A 307 5.86 -2.16 -14.15
CA LEU A 307 5.03 -1.46 -15.13
C LEU A 307 4.38 -2.41 -16.15
N GLU A 308 5.01 -3.53 -16.44
CA GLU A 308 4.49 -4.53 -17.36
C GLU A 308 3.50 -5.52 -16.71
N ALA A 309 3.09 -5.28 -15.46
CA ALA A 309 2.21 -6.18 -14.72
C ALA A 309 0.71 -5.98 -15.03
N ASP A 310 0.34 -4.94 -15.78
CA ASP A 310 -1.06 -4.72 -16.16
C ASP A 310 -1.43 -5.53 -17.42
N PHE A 311 -1.62 -6.83 -17.24
CA PHE A 311 -2.06 -7.77 -18.27
C PHE A 311 -3.22 -8.65 -17.76
N GLU A 312 -3.90 -9.33 -18.68
CA GLU A 312 -5.05 -10.16 -18.34
C GLU A 312 -4.63 -11.57 -17.96
N LEU A 313 -5.05 -12.01 -16.77
CA LEU A 313 -4.97 -13.40 -16.33
C LEU A 313 -6.26 -14.13 -16.70
N GLN A 314 -6.13 -15.38 -17.16
CA GLN A 314 -7.30 -16.21 -17.43
C GLN A 314 -8.01 -16.62 -16.12
N PRO A 315 -9.33 -16.88 -16.16
CA PRO A 315 -10.09 -17.28 -14.96
C PRO A 315 -9.50 -18.51 -14.24
N GLU A 316 -8.94 -19.44 -14.98
CA GLU A 316 -8.31 -20.66 -14.44
C GLU A 316 -7.06 -20.32 -13.62
N ASP A 317 -6.24 -19.37 -14.08
CA ASP A 317 -5.04 -18.92 -13.37
C ASP A 317 -5.44 -18.10 -12.11
N MET A 318 -6.49 -17.28 -12.19
CA MET A 318 -7.05 -16.59 -11.03
C MET A 318 -7.56 -17.59 -9.98
N ALA A 319 -8.22 -18.68 -10.41
CA ALA A 319 -8.69 -19.75 -9.52
C ALA A 319 -7.52 -20.52 -8.88
N GLN A 320 -6.43 -20.75 -9.61
CA GLN A 320 -5.24 -21.37 -9.07
C GLN A 320 -4.56 -20.47 -8.00
N ILE A 321 -4.43 -19.18 -8.25
CA ILE A 321 -3.89 -18.23 -7.27
C ILE A 321 -4.78 -18.18 -6.02
N ALA A 322 -6.10 -18.33 -6.17
CA ALA A 322 -7.03 -18.37 -5.04
C ALA A 322 -6.74 -19.52 -4.05
N THR A 323 -6.13 -20.62 -4.50
CA THR A 323 -5.76 -21.75 -3.61
C THR A 323 -4.59 -21.43 -2.67
N LEU A 324 -3.87 -20.32 -2.88
CA LEU A 324 -2.75 -19.91 -2.05
C LEU A 324 -3.18 -19.18 -0.77
N ASP A 325 -4.46 -18.86 -0.59
CA ASP A 325 -4.94 -18.15 0.58
C ASP A 325 -4.65 -18.93 1.87
N ALA A 326 -3.81 -18.36 2.70
CA ALA A 326 -3.40 -18.93 3.97
C ALA A 326 -3.89 -18.09 5.17
N GLN A 327 -4.66 -17.02 4.89
CA GLN A 327 -5.09 -16.03 5.89
C GLN A 327 -3.90 -15.47 6.71
N ALA A 328 -2.74 -15.35 6.07
CA ALA A 328 -1.48 -14.96 6.71
C ALA A 328 -1.28 -13.44 6.60
N ARG A 329 -1.55 -12.71 7.67
CA ARG A 329 -1.33 -11.26 7.78
C ARG A 329 0.07 -10.97 8.29
N PHE A 330 0.88 -10.26 7.51
CA PHE A 330 2.25 -9.90 7.88
C PHE A 330 2.34 -8.54 8.57
N ASN A 331 1.42 -7.62 8.28
CA ASN A 331 1.38 -6.27 8.84
C ASN A 331 0.32 -6.18 9.94
N ASP A 332 0.64 -6.70 11.13
CA ASP A 332 -0.25 -6.61 12.30
C ASP A 332 0.46 -5.98 13.51
N PRO A 333 0.48 -4.64 13.62
CA PRO A 333 1.04 -3.94 14.77
C PRO A 333 0.09 -3.84 15.97
N SER A 334 -0.96 -4.65 16.07
CA SER A 334 -1.99 -4.56 17.13
C SER A 334 -1.40 -4.52 18.53
N LEU A 335 -0.40 -5.38 18.81
CA LEU A 335 0.28 -5.41 20.11
C LEU A 335 1.14 -4.17 20.36
N ASP A 336 1.81 -3.66 19.32
CA ASP A 336 2.70 -2.51 19.41
C ASP A 336 1.92 -1.21 19.57
N TYR A 337 0.73 -1.11 18.95
CA TYR A 337 -0.13 0.07 19.00
C TYR A 337 -1.15 0.04 20.12
N GLU A 338 -1.20 -1.02 20.93
CA GLU A 338 -2.20 -1.23 21.99
C GLU A 338 -3.65 -1.08 21.46
N TRP A 339 -3.89 -1.50 20.20
CA TRP A 339 -5.16 -1.42 19.52
C TRP A 339 -5.50 -2.75 18.86
N ARG A 340 -6.73 -3.21 19.01
CA ARG A 340 -7.20 -4.44 18.36
C ARG A 340 -7.55 -4.15 16.90
N LEU A 341 -6.52 -4.11 16.05
CA LEU A 341 -6.68 -3.98 14.61
C LEU A 341 -7.35 -5.23 14.02
N TYR A 342 -8.03 -5.06 12.90
CA TYR A 342 -8.57 -6.15 12.07
C TYR A 342 -9.52 -7.12 12.80
N SER A 343 -10.18 -6.72 13.88
CA SER A 343 -10.89 -7.60 14.82
C SER A 343 -11.99 -8.49 14.22
N ASP A 344 -12.41 -8.20 13.00
CA ASP A 344 -13.47 -8.90 12.25
C ASP A 344 -13.03 -9.28 10.83
N LEU A 345 -11.71 -9.31 10.58
CA LEU A 345 -11.11 -9.63 9.28
C LEU A 345 -10.32 -10.95 9.31
N GLU A 346 -10.04 -11.48 8.11
CA GLU A 346 -9.21 -12.66 7.92
C GLU A 346 -7.75 -12.41 8.35
N GLY A 347 -7.04 -13.44 8.79
CA GLY A 347 -5.63 -13.39 9.14
C GLY A 347 -5.32 -12.77 10.51
N ILE A 348 -6.27 -12.81 11.44
CA ILE A 348 -6.05 -12.41 12.82
C ILE A 348 -5.39 -13.56 13.57
N ASP A 349 -4.27 -13.30 14.26
CA ASP A 349 -3.54 -14.33 15.01
C ASP A 349 -4.15 -14.67 16.38
N GLY A 350 -5.22 -14.01 16.79
CA GLY A 350 -5.92 -14.26 18.04
C GLY A 350 -5.16 -13.83 19.31
N THR A 351 -3.95 -13.27 19.21
CA THR A 351 -3.13 -12.93 20.39
C THR A 351 -3.69 -11.79 21.24
N MET A 352 -4.64 -11.02 20.70
CA MET A 352 -5.36 -9.96 21.42
C MET A 352 -6.72 -10.42 21.97
N SER A 353 -7.08 -11.70 21.85
CA SER A 353 -8.41 -12.22 22.25
C SER A 353 -8.73 -12.12 23.76
N GLY A 354 -7.79 -11.69 24.58
CA GLY A 354 -7.97 -11.48 26.03
C GLY A 354 -7.89 -10.03 26.51
N ARG A 355 -7.62 -9.05 25.63
CA ARG A 355 -7.56 -7.63 26.03
C ARG A 355 -8.86 -6.93 25.62
N THR A 356 -9.72 -6.66 26.60
CA THR A 356 -10.87 -5.74 26.45
C THR A 356 -10.36 -4.31 26.63
N HIS A 357 -10.62 -3.44 25.68
CA HIS A 357 -10.48 -1.99 25.85
C HIS A 357 -11.63 -1.41 26.64
#